data_0dae5a235e7604858164c73947fa9440
#
_entry.id   0dae5a235e7604858164c73947fa9440
#
_cell.length_a   1.000
_cell.length_b   1.000
_cell.length_c   1.000
_cell.angle_alpha   90.00
_cell.angle_beta   90.00
_cell.angle_gamma   90.00
#
_symmetry.space_group_name_H-M   'P 1'
#
loop_
_entity.id
_entity.type
_entity.pdbx_description
1 polymer ?
#
loop_
_entity_poly.entity_id
_entity_poly.type
_entity_poly.pdbx_seq_one_letter_code
_entity_poly.pdbx_strand_id
1 'polypeptide(L)'
;MTHADSTERAALINGFRGLADYLESNPEVPVSSYSTVYAFPPNGDWAEMCAEIDAVAARLGVTADVTGGHYVVTRSFGPVEYRAVAIPPKSDSDNWESE
;
A
#
# COMPACT_ATOMS: atom_id res chain seq x y z
N MET A 1 -5.92 10.67 5.21
CA MET A 1 -5.31 10.62 3.91
C MET A 1 -6.29 10.14 2.88
N THR A 2 -6.28 10.70 1.71
CA THR A 2 -7.18 10.30 0.66
C THR A 2 -6.40 9.69 -0.48
N HIS A 3 -7.12 8.98 -1.34
CA HIS A 3 -6.50 8.47 -2.53
C HIS A 3 -6.22 9.61 -3.50
N ALA A 4 -5.24 9.39 -4.34
CA ALA A 4 -4.89 10.36 -5.36
C ALA A 4 -6.05 10.55 -6.33
N ASP A 5 -6.28 11.78 -6.76
CA ASP A 5 -7.25 12.04 -7.84
C ASP A 5 -6.61 11.61 -9.17
N SER A 6 -7.36 11.75 -10.27
CA SER A 6 -6.89 11.25 -11.56
C SER A 6 -5.63 11.96 -12.04
N THR A 7 -5.48 13.24 -11.73
CA THR A 7 -4.27 13.99 -12.11
C THR A 7 -3.08 13.53 -11.30
N GLU A 8 -3.27 13.36 -10.00
CA GLU A 8 -2.21 12.87 -9.12
C GLU A 8 -1.83 11.45 -9.46
N ARG A 9 -2.82 10.63 -9.79
CA ARG A 9 -2.57 9.26 -10.18
C ARG A 9 -1.73 9.17 -11.44
N ALA A 10 -2.05 9.99 -12.45
CA ALA A 10 -1.28 10.01 -13.68
C ALA A 10 0.16 10.47 -13.44
N ALA A 11 0.34 11.47 -12.57
CA ALA A 11 1.67 11.95 -12.23
C ALA A 11 2.48 10.86 -11.51
N LEU A 12 1.84 10.13 -10.61
CA LEU A 12 2.51 9.05 -9.90
C LEU A 12 2.94 7.94 -10.86
N ILE A 13 2.05 7.54 -11.76
CA ILE A 13 2.37 6.51 -12.75
C ILE A 13 3.54 6.95 -13.62
N ASN A 14 3.52 8.21 -14.08
CA ASN A 14 4.62 8.74 -14.87
C ASN A 14 5.92 8.79 -14.05
N GLY A 15 5.82 9.07 -12.76
CA GLY A 15 6.97 9.04 -11.88
C GLY A 15 7.58 7.64 -11.78
N PHE A 16 6.73 6.61 -11.69
CA PHE A 16 7.23 5.24 -11.67
C PHE A 16 7.93 4.89 -12.98
N ARG A 17 7.36 5.32 -14.10
CA ARG A 17 8.00 5.07 -15.40
C ARG A 17 9.33 5.78 -15.50
N GLY A 18 9.39 7.03 -15.01
CA GLY A 18 10.63 7.78 -15.01
C GLY A 18 11.69 7.13 -14.15
N LEU A 19 11.29 6.64 -12.97
CA LEU A 19 12.22 5.94 -12.09
C LEU A 19 12.77 4.68 -12.76
N ALA A 20 11.87 3.90 -13.38
CA ALA A 20 12.31 2.68 -14.08
C ALA A 20 13.30 3.00 -15.19
N ASP A 21 13.00 4.03 -15.99
CA ASP A 21 13.89 4.44 -17.05
C ASP A 21 15.24 4.90 -16.50
N TYR A 22 15.22 5.65 -15.40
CA TYR A 22 16.45 6.14 -14.79
C TYR A 22 17.31 5.00 -14.30
N LEU A 23 16.71 4.02 -13.63
CA LEU A 23 17.46 2.87 -13.11
C LEU A 23 18.04 2.04 -14.23
N GLU A 24 17.30 1.91 -15.32
CA GLU A 24 17.78 1.17 -16.48
C GLU A 24 18.98 1.87 -17.12
N SER A 25 18.95 3.20 -17.15
CA SER A 25 20.03 3.99 -17.76
C SER A 25 21.21 4.17 -16.84
N ASN A 26 21.05 3.89 -15.55
CA ASN A 26 22.11 4.13 -14.56
C ASN A 26 22.32 2.88 -13.72
N PRO A 27 22.89 1.82 -14.33
CA PRO A 27 22.97 0.52 -13.64
C PRO A 27 23.83 0.53 -12.40
N GLU A 28 24.62 1.55 -12.17
CA GLU A 28 25.42 1.62 -10.95
C GLU A 28 24.64 2.17 -9.76
N VAL A 29 23.41 2.68 -9.98
CA VAL A 29 22.58 3.11 -8.86
C VAL A 29 22.00 1.87 -8.19
N PRO A 30 22.24 1.69 -6.88
CA PRO A 30 21.82 0.43 -6.23
C PRO A 30 20.31 0.36 -6.04
N VAL A 31 19.77 -0.84 -6.20
CA VAL A 31 18.36 -1.10 -5.94
C VAL A 31 18.25 -2.40 -5.15
N SER A 32 17.15 -2.54 -4.43
CA SER A 32 16.84 -3.81 -3.77
C SER A 32 16.34 -4.81 -4.80
N SER A 33 16.42 -6.10 -4.44
CA SER A 33 15.93 -7.13 -5.33
C SER A 33 14.41 -7.16 -5.43
N TYR A 34 13.72 -6.45 -4.53
CA TYR A 34 12.26 -6.35 -4.57
C TYR A 34 11.84 -5.02 -3.97
N SER A 35 10.60 -4.62 -4.24
CA SER A 35 10.07 -3.38 -3.71
C SER A 35 8.58 -3.51 -3.48
N THR A 36 8.06 -2.80 -2.49
CA THR A 36 6.64 -2.78 -2.18
C THR A 36 6.11 -1.35 -2.27
N VAL A 37 5.00 -1.20 -2.98
CA VAL A 37 4.29 0.06 -3.06
C VAL A 37 3.09 -0.04 -2.13
N TYR A 38 3.02 0.84 -1.15
CA TYR A 38 1.99 0.80 -0.13
C TYR A 38 0.87 1.78 -0.43
N ALA A 39 -0.34 1.38 -0.09
CA ALA A 39 -1.51 2.26 -0.09
C ALA A 39 -2.25 2.05 1.22
N PHE A 40 -2.84 3.12 1.75
CA PHE A 40 -3.58 3.06 3.00
C PHE A 40 -4.96 3.66 2.76
N PRO A 41 -6.01 3.05 3.35
CA PRO A 41 -7.34 3.63 3.20
C PRO A 41 -7.44 4.95 3.96
N PRO A 42 -8.42 5.78 3.60
CA PRO A 42 -8.65 7.01 4.36
C PRO A 42 -8.96 6.67 5.80
N ASN A 43 -8.71 7.63 6.70
CA ASN A 43 -9.03 7.44 8.10
C ASN A 43 -10.52 7.23 8.28
N GLY A 44 -10.86 6.34 9.19
CA GLY A 44 -12.24 6.01 9.51
C GLY A 44 -12.23 4.98 10.61
N ASP A 45 -13.39 4.38 10.89
CA ASP A 45 -13.36 3.32 11.88
C ASP A 45 -12.82 2.04 11.22
N TRP A 46 -12.59 1.05 12.07
CA TRP A 46 -11.94 -0.18 11.62
C TRP A 46 -12.77 -0.89 10.53
N ALA A 47 -14.11 -0.89 10.72
CA ALA A 47 -14.97 -1.55 9.76
C ALA A 47 -14.93 -0.86 8.40
N GLU A 48 -14.88 0.48 8.39
CA GLU A 48 -14.78 1.23 7.16
C GLU A 48 -13.47 0.98 6.45
N MET A 49 -12.39 0.93 7.20
CA MET A 49 -11.08 0.67 6.59
C MET A 49 -10.99 -0.74 6.03
N CYS A 50 -11.54 -1.72 6.73
CA CYS A 50 -11.56 -3.09 6.23
C CYS A 50 -12.42 -3.20 4.97
N ALA A 51 -13.54 -2.49 4.92
CA ALA A 51 -14.39 -2.49 3.73
C ALA A 51 -13.64 -1.91 2.53
N GLU A 52 -12.82 -0.91 2.77
CA GLU A 52 -12.01 -0.34 1.70
C GLU A 52 -10.99 -1.36 1.18
N ILE A 53 -10.35 -2.09 2.10
CA ILE A 53 -9.41 -3.14 1.70
C ILE A 53 -10.12 -4.22 0.91
N ASP A 54 -11.33 -4.61 1.32
CA ASP A 54 -12.10 -5.61 0.59
C ASP A 54 -12.43 -5.12 -0.83
N ALA A 55 -12.75 -3.85 -0.98
CA ALA A 55 -13.02 -3.28 -2.30
C ALA A 55 -11.78 -3.32 -3.18
N VAL A 56 -10.62 -3.02 -2.60
CA VAL A 56 -9.36 -3.09 -3.34
C VAL A 56 -9.06 -4.54 -3.73
N ALA A 57 -9.27 -5.48 -2.80
CA ALA A 57 -9.04 -6.90 -3.08
C ALA A 57 -9.88 -7.37 -4.25
N ALA A 58 -11.14 -6.94 -4.31
CA ALA A 58 -12.03 -7.31 -5.40
C ALA A 58 -11.49 -6.80 -6.74
N ARG A 59 -10.99 -5.58 -6.76
CA ARG A 59 -10.43 -5.01 -7.97
C ARG A 59 -9.14 -5.67 -8.40
N LEU A 60 -8.35 -6.11 -7.44
CA LEU A 60 -7.09 -6.80 -7.73
C LEU A 60 -7.30 -8.27 -8.06
N GLY A 61 -8.47 -8.81 -7.79
CA GLY A 61 -8.75 -10.22 -8.02
C GLY A 61 -8.04 -11.14 -7.05
N VAL A 62 -7.82 -10.67 -5.82
CA VAL A 62 -7.15 -11.45 -4.77
C VAL A 62 -7.95 -11.34 -3.50
N THR A 63 -7.57 -12.12 -2.50
CA THR A 63 -8.26 -12.18 -1.21
C THR A 63 -7.47 -11.40 -0.18
N ALA A 64 -8.18 -10.61 0.62
CA ALA A 64 -7.55 -9.92 1.74
C ALA A 64 -7.32 -10.88 2.91
N ASP A 65 -6.36 -10.55 3.74
CA ASP A 65 -5.93 -11.42 4.82
C ASP A 65 -5.56 -10.59 6.04
N VAL A 66 -5.60 -11.21 7.21
CA VAL A 66 -5.12 -10.58 8.43
C VAL A 66 -3.67 -10.99 8.64
N THR A 67 -2.79 -10.02 8.76
CA THR A 67 -1.36 -10.27 8.96
C THR A 67 -0.86 -9.34 10.05
N GLY A 68 -0.43 -9.91 11.16
CA GLY A 68 0.10 -9.12 12.26
C GLY A 68 -0.90 -8.13 12.81
N GLY A 69 -2.17 -8.46 12.80
CA GLY A 69 -3.22 -7.56 13.27
C GLY A 69 -3.67 -6.53 12.25
N HIS A 70 -3.03 -6.47 11.09
CA HIS A 70 -3.42 -5.56 10.02
C HIS A 70 -4.23 -6.31 8.99
N TYR A 71 -5.16 -5.63 8.34
CA TYR A 71 -5.94 -6.22 7.27
C TYR A 71 -5.30 -5.79 5.96
N VAL A 72 -4.87 -6.76 5.15
CA VAL A 72 -3.92 -6.52 4.08
C VAL A 72 -4.36 -7.20 2.81
N VAL A 73 -4.16 -6.56 1.67
CA VAL A 73 -4.27 -7.20 0.38
C VAL A 73 -3.01 -6.89 -0.42
N THR A 74 -2.50 -7.92 -1.10
CA THR A 74 -1.24 -7.81 -1.83
C THR A 74 -1.40 -8.39 -3.22
N ARG A 75 -0.81 -7.73 -4.20
CA ARG A 75 -0.68 -8.29 -5.52
C ARG A 75 0.74 -8.06 -6.02
N SER A 76 1.36 -9.13 -6.54
CA SER A 76 2.75 -9.07 -6.99
C SER A 76 2.83 -8.91 -8.51
N PHE A 77 3.82 -8.15 -8.94
CA PHE A 77 4.15 -7.97 -10.35
C PHE A 77 5.64 -8.27 -10.45
N GLY A 78 5.99 -9.56 -10.52
CA GLY A 78 7.36 -9.96 -10.38
C GLY A 78 7.87 -9.58 -9.00
N PRO A 79 9.02 -8.94 -8.89
CA PRO A 79 9.56 -8.53 -7.58
C PRO A 79 8.95 -7.24 -7.04
N VAL A 80 8.00 -6.64 -7.75
CA VAL A 80 7.32 -5.43 -7.26
C VAL A 80 5.95 -5.83 -6.76
N GLU A 81 5.64 -5.46 -5.50
CA GLU A 81 4.36 -5.75 -4.88
C GLU A 81 3.55 -4.48 -4.70
N TYR A 82 2.25 -4.58 -4.93
CA TYR A 82 1.32 -3.55 -4.47
C TYR A 82 0.63 -4.09 -3.23
N ARG A 83 0.61 -3.29 -2.16
CA ARG A 83 0.03 -3.72 -0.90
C ARG A 83 -0.82 -2.61 -0.31
N ALA A 84 -2.10 -2.91 -0.09
CA ALA A 84 -2.99 -2.00 0.61
C ALA A 84 -3.19 -2.54 2.02
N VAL A 85 -3.04 -1.68 3.02
CA VAL A 85 -2.98 -2.08 4.42
C VAL A 85 -3.91 -1.21 5.24
N ALA A 86 -4.81 -1.83 6.00
CA ALA A 86 -5.59 -1.15 7.02
C ALA A 86 -4.97 -1.48 8.37
N ILE A 87 -4.59 -0.46 9.10
CA ILE A 87 -3.99 -0.59 10.42
C ILE A 87 -5.04 -0.20 11.44
N PRO A 88 -5.33 -1.07 12.43
CA PRO A 88 -6.37 -0.74 13.42
C PRO A 88 -6.05 0.57 14.11
N PRO A 89 -7.07 1.40 14.38
CA PRO A 89 -6.82 2.62 15.12
C PRO A 89 -6.38 2.29 16.52
N LYS A 90 -5.52 3.14 17.08
CA LYS A 90 -5.10 2.97 18.45
C LYS A 90 -6.26 3.19 19.38
N SER A 91 -6.36 2.32 20.39
CA SER A 91 -7.34 2.50 21.44
C SER A 91 -6.62 2.96 22.68
N ASP A 92 -7.39 3.33 23.70
CA ASP A 92 -6.79 3.74 24.96
C ASP A 92 -5.96 2.63 25.56
N SER A 93 -6.39 1.41 25.38
CA SER A 93 -5.63 0.32 25.97
C SER A 93 -4.31 0.13 25.26
N ASP A 94 -4.17 0.60 24.05
CA ASP A 94 -2.90 0.50 23.39
C ASP A 94 -1.88 1.47 23.92
N ASN A 95 -2.32 2.48 24.62
CA ASN A 95 -1.39 3.45 25.12
C ASN A 95 -0.68 2.99 26.33
N TRP A 96 -1.15 1.93 26.94
CA TRP A 96 -0.57 1.50 28.11
C TRP A 96 0.81 1.04 27.94
N GLU A 97 1.12 0.68 26.78
CA GLU A 97 2.41 0.18 26.66
C GLU A 97 3.39 1.16 26.98
N SER A 98 3.00 2.33 27.06
CA SER A 98 3.95 3.28 27.52
C SER A 98 4.25 3.07 28.95
N GLU A 99 3.50 2.27 29.63
CA GLU A 99 3.81 2.08 30.96
C GLU A 99 4.73 1.15 31.21
#